data_cb33a5d0c3fffd9d37110fe721363833
#
_entry.id   cb33a5d0c3fffd9d37110fe721363833
#
_cell.length_a   1.000
_cell.length_b   1.000
_cell.length_c   1.000
_cell.angle_alpha   90.00
_cell.angle_beta   90.00
_cell.angle_gamma   90.00
#
_symmetry.space_group_name_H-M   'P 1'
#
loop_
_entity.id
_entity.type
_entity.pdbx_description
1 polymer ?
#
loop_
_entity_poly.entity_id
_entity_poly.type
_entity_poly.pdbx_seq_one_letter_code
_entity_poly.pdbx_strand_id
1 'polypeptide(L)'
;MTKKYALAILAIPILILSAFKPAQNPAPKPELKWYGWNEGYAKAVKEGKIVLVDAYTDWCGWCKKMDRDTYTNPNIIKKINEHFIPIKFNPEIKDVTYNIDDKSFKPEELYQMLTNGNATGFPTTYFIFTKKMSLQLEPGYKDSVSFNALLDAAIAESKK
;
A
#
# COMPACT_ATOMS: atom_id res chain seq x y z
N MET A 1 -56.46 -46.08 55.90
CA MET A 1 -55.54 -44.92 56.05
C MET A 1 -54.72 -44.76 54.76
N THR A 2 -55.27 -43.99 53.84
CA THR A 2 -54.63 -43.80 52.50
C THR A 2 -53.94 -42.44 52.47
N LYS A 3 -52.61 -42.45 52.47
CA LYS A 3 -51.75 -41.26 52.30
C LYS A 3 -51.69 -40.84 50.81
N LYS A 4 -52.32 -39.70 50.48
CA LYS A 4 -52.19 -39.05 49.17
C LYS A 4 -50.83 -38.29 49.08
N TYR A 5 -49.96 -38.71 48.21
CA TYR A 5 -48.74 -37.97 47.87
C TYR A 5 -49.08 -36.95 46.76
N ALA A 6 -49.03 -35.67 47.10
CA ALA A 6 -49.14 -34.61 46.14
C ALA A 6 -47.84 -34.42 45.43
N LEU A 7 -47.77 -34.67 44.10
CA LEU A 7 -46.64 -34.40 43.26
C LEU A 7 -46.58 -32.90 42.95
N ALA A 8 -45.67 -32.20 43.58
CA ALA A 8 -45.33 -30.80 43.21
C ALA A 8 -44.47 -30.77 41.94
N ILE A 9 -45.07 -30.37 40.83
CA ILE A 9 -44.36 -30.12 39.58
C ILE A 9 -43.63 -28.80 39.71
N LEU A 10 -42.32 -28.83 39.92
CA LEU A 10 -41.44 -27.65 39.85
C LEU A 10 -41.28 -27.25 38.38
N ALA A 11 -41.98 -26.20 37.97
CA ALA A 11 -41.77 -25.57 36.68
C ALA A 11 -40.44 -24.77 36.72
N ILE A 12 -39.40 -25.28 36.04
CA ILE A 12 -38.13 -24.58 35.86
C ILE A 12 -38.33 -23.58 34.71
N PRO A 13 -38.15 -22.27 34.92
CA PRO A 13 -38.22 -21.31 33.82
C PRO A 13 -36.97 -21.48 32.96
N ILE A 14 -37.13 -21.90 31.70
CA ILE A 14 -36.03 -21.90 30.69
C ILE A 14 -35.73 -20.46 30.37
N LEU A 15 -34.63 -19.94 30.94
CA LEU A 15 -34.06 -18.64 30.56
C LEU A 15 -33.46 -18.80 29.16
N ILE A 16 -34.17 -18.34 28.12
CA ILE A 16 -33.65 -18.22 26.77
C ILE A 16 -32.63 -17.06 26.79
N LEU A 17 -31.35 -17.37 26.98
CA LEU A 17 -30.27 -16.43 26.73
C LEU A 17 -30.23 -16.19 25.21
N SER A 18 -30.88 -15.14 24.75
CA SER A 18 -30.72 -14.61 23.41
C SER A 18 -29.26 -14.16 23.27
N ALA A 19 -28.42 -14.97 22.64
CA ALA A 19 -27.03 -14.60 22.29
C ALA A 19 -27.10 -13.42 21.33
N PHE A 20 -27.00 -12.21 21.87
CA PHE A 20 -26.83 -10.99 21.10
C PHE A 20 -25.43 -11.07 20.45
N LYS A 21 -25.34 -11.52 19.18
CA LYS A 21 -24.12 -11.41 18.41
C LYS A 21 -23.90 -9.92 18.14
N PRO A 22 -22.81 -9.31 18.65
CA PRO A 22 -22.50 -7.93 18.30
C PRO A 22 -22.34 -7.88 16.77
N ALA A 23 -23.03 -6.92 16.14
CA ALA A 23 -22.84 -6.64 14.72
C ALA A 23 -21.36 -6.33 14.50
N GLN A 24 -20.65 -7.21 13.81
CA GLN A 24 -19.27 -6.95 13.41
C GLN A 24 -19.34 -5.83 12.38
N ASN A 25 -18.91 -4.63 12.76
CA ASN A 25 -18.66 -3.58 11.78
C ASN A 25 -17.70 -4.15 10.73
N PRO A 26 -17.99 -4.00 9.42
CA PRO A 26 -17.07 -4.46 8.39
C PRO A 26 -15.70 -3.80 8.65
N ALA A 27 -14.65 -4.60 8.61
CA ALA A 27 -13.30 -4.09 8.76
C ALA A 27 -13.08 -2.91 7.79
N PRO A 28 -12.45 -1.82 8.22
CA PRO A 28 -12.20 -0.67 7.35
C PRO A 28 -11.47 -1.15 6.10
N LYS A 29 -11.93 -0.68 4.93
CA LYS A 29 -11.27 -1.02 3.67
C LYS A 29 -9.80 -0.60 3.77
N PRO A 30 -8.86 -1.44 3.34
CA PRO A 30 -7.46 -1.07 3.35
C PRO A 30 -7.27 0.19 2.49
N GLU A 31 -6.59 1.18 3.03
CA GLU A 31 -6.28 2.44 2.37
C GLU A 31 -4.78 2.49 2.07
N LEU A 32 -4.43 3.05 0.91
CA LEU A 32 -3.05 3.27 0.52
C LEU A 32 -2.63 4.67 0.95
N LYS A 33 -1.71 4.76 1.91
CA LYS A 33 -1.14 6.04 2.34
C LYS A 33 0.09 6.35 1.49
N TRP A 34 -0.02 7.37 0.64
CA TRP A 34 1.09 7.91 -0.12
C TRP A 34 1.93 8.86 0.72
N TYR A 35 3.24 8.80 0.54
CA TYR A 35 4.21 9.68 1.21
C TYR A 35 4.81 10.66 0.21
N GLY A 36 5.25 11.81 0.71
CA GLY A 36 6.20 12.65 -0.01
C GLY A 36 7.60 12.02 0.01
N TRP A 37 8.48 12.48 -0.90
CA TRP A 37 9.79 11.84 -1.10
C TRP A 37 10.60 11.73 0.19
N ASN A 38 10.88 12.85 0.87
CA ASN A 38 11.80 12.86 2.00
C ASN A 38 11.31 12.00 3.18
N GLU A 39 9.99 12.09 3.49
CA GLU A 39 9.37 11.28 4.53
C GLU A 39 9.38 9.78 4.15
N GLY A 40 8.95 9.48 2.94
CA GLY A 40 8.83 8.10 2.46
C GLY A 40 10.17 7.41 2.33
N TYR A 41 11.18 8.08 1.76
CA TYR A 41 12.51 7.51 1.61
C TYR A 41 13.17 7.22 2.97
N ALA A 42 13.16 8.19 3.89
CA ALA A 42 13.71 8.00 5.23
C ALA A 42 13.00 6.87 5.99
N LYS A 43 11.66 6.80 5.86
CA LYS A 43 10.86 5.72 6.44
C LYS A 43 11.25 4.34 5.87
N ALA A 44 11.41 4.23 4.56
CA ALA A 44 11.79 2.99 3.90
C ALA A 44 13.16 2.49 4.34
N VAL A 45 14.15 3.39 4.43
CA VAL A 45 15.49 3.07 4.97
C VAL A 45 15.39 2.56 6.40
N LYS A 46 14.66 3.27 7.26
CA LYS A 46 14.46 2.89 8.67
C LYS A 46 13.79 1.53 8.85
N GLU A 47 12.77 1.23 8.03
CA GLU A 47 12.00 -0.03 8.12
C GLU A 47 12.60 -1.17 7.28
N GLY A 48 13.60 -0.88 6.47
CA GLY A 48 14.21 -1.85 5.55
C GLY A 48 13.24 -2.35 4.47
N LYS A 49 12.26 -1.51 4.11
CA LYS A 49 11.25 -1.78 3.07
C LYS A 49 11.71 -1.26 1.71
N ILE A 50 11.09 -1.79 0.65
CA ILE A 50 11.29 -1.30 -0.72
C ILE A 50 10.58 0.04 -0.87
N VAL A 51 11.23 1.04 -1.49
CA VAL A 51 10.53 2.25 -1.93
C VAL A 51 9.81 1.94 -3.24
N LEU A 52 8.51 2.20 -3.28
CA LEU A 52 7.72 2.19 -4.51
C LEU A 52 7.46 3.64 -4.88
N VAL A 53 8.06 4.11 -5.97
CA VAL A 53 7.83 5.47 -6.48
C VAL A 53 6.87 5.41 -7.66
N ASP A 54 5.76 6.14 -7.56
CA ASP A 54 4.90 6.42 -8.70
C ASP A 54 5.23 7.82 -9.23
N ALA A 55 5.97 7.86 -10.35
CA ALA A 55 6.27 9.09 -11.04
C ALA A 55 5.11 9.47 -11.96
N TYR A 56 4.59 10.66 -11.75
CA TYR A 56 3.41 11.17 -12.44
C TYR A 56 3.54 12.66 -12.78
N THR A 57 2.60 13.17 -13.56
CA THR A 57 2.37 14.60 -13.77
C THR A 57 0.89 14.92 -13.71
N ASP A 58 0.53 16.18 -13.46
CA ASP A 58 -0.87 16.58 -13.30
C ASP A 58 -1.70 16.43 -14.58
N TRP A 59 -1.07 16.54 -15.74
CA TRP A 59 -1.69 16.37 -17.05
C TRP A 59 -1.78 14.91 -17.52
N CYS A 60 -1.12 13.97 -16.82
CA CYS A 60 -1.00 12.56 -17.24
C CYS A 60 -2.32 11.78 -17.07
N GLY A 61 -3.02 11.53 -18.18
CA GLY A 61 -4.28 10.76 -18.18
C GLY A 61 -4.12 9.30 -17.76
N TRP A 62 -3.01 8.65 -18.16
CA TRP A 62 -2.71 7.27 -17.78
C TRP A 62 -2.34 7.12 -16.31
N CYS A 63 -1.74 8.16 -15.69
CA CYS A 63 -1.49 8.19 -14.26
C CYS A 63 -2.82 8.21 -13.48
N LYS A 64 -3.74 9.09 -13.88
CA LYS A 64 -5.10 9.15 -13.29
C LYS A 64 -5.86 7.83 -13.46
N LYS A 65 -5.66 7.15 -14.59
CA LYS A 65 -6.23 5.81 -14.81
C LYS A 65 -5.62 4.78 -13.86
N MET A 66 -4.31 4.81 -13.64
CA MET A 66 -3.62 3.88 -12.73
C MET A 66 -4.03 4.14 -11.27
N ASP A 67 -4.19 5.39 -10.88
CA ASP A 67 -4.71 5.77 -9.55
C ASP A 67 -6.09 5.17 -9.29
N ARG A 68 -6.98 5.24 -10.29
CA ARG A 68 -8.35 4.75 -10.16
C ARG A 68 -8.48 3.24 -10.25
N ASP A 69 -7.76 2.59 -11.16
CA ASP A 69 -8.02 1.20 -11.54
C ASP A 69 -7.05 0.21 -10.86
N THR A 70 -5.83 0.66 -10.54
CA THR A 70 -4.77 -0.20 -9.99
C THR A 70 -4.56 0.04 -8.50
N TYR A 71 -4.32 1.28 -8.11
CA TYR A 71 -4.01 1.61 -6.71
C TYR A 71 -5.22 1.58 -5.76
N THR A 72 -6.43 1.40 -6.29
CA THR A 72 -7.65 1.14 -5.48
C THR A 72 -7.94 -0.34 -5.26
N ASN A 73 -7.20 -1.23 -5.91
CA ASN A 73 -7.40 -2.67 -5.76
C ASN A 73 -6.97 -3.14 -4.36
N PRO A 74 -7.84 -3.81 -3.58
CA PRO A 74 -7.54 -4.20 -2.20
C PRO A 74 -6.31 -5.11 -2.06
N ASN A 75 -6.06 -5.99 -3.03
CA ASN A 75 -4.90 -6.88 -3.00
C ASN A 75 -3.59 -6.10 -3.23
N ILE A 76 -3.61 -5.13 -4.14
CA ILE A 76 -2.49 -4.22 -4.39
C ILE A 76 -2.21 -3.39 -3.15
N ILE A 77 -3.24 -2.76 -2.56
CA ILE A 77 -3.11 -1.95 -1.35
C ILE A 77 -2.50 -2.76 -0.22
N LYS A 78 -3.03 -3.97 0.03
CA LYS A 78 -2.51 -4.86 1.07
C LYS A 78 -1.02 -5.15 0.86
N LYS A 79 -0.64 -5.57 -0.34
CA LYS A 79 0.73 -5.94 -0.68
C LYS A 79 1.69 -4.74 -0.57
N ILE A 80 1.28 -3.55 -1.03
CA ILE A 80 2.08 -2.33 -0.88
C ILE A 80 2.28 -2.01 0.61
N ASN A 81 1.22 -1.98 1.41
CA ASN A 81 1.31 -1.65 2.83
C ASN A 81 2.21 -2.62 3.61
N GLU A 82 2.25 -3.90 3.21
CA GLU A 82 3.08 -4.92 3.88
C GLU A 82 4.57 -4.79 3.54
N HIS A 83 4.92 -4.52 2.29
CA HIS A 83 6.28 -4.69 1.78
C HIS A 83 6.96 -3.41 1.30
N PHE A 84 6.19 -2.36 1.02
CA PHE A 84 6.69 -1.14 0.38
C PHE A 84 6.39 0.10 1.21
N ILE A 85 7.12 1.17 0.92
CA ILE A 85 6.73 2.53 1.27
C ILE A 85 6.42 3.26 -0.03
N PRO A 86 5.12 3.57 -0.30
CA PRO A 86 4.72 4.22 -1.55
C PRO A 86 4.94 5.72 -1.51
N ILE A 87 5.58 6.25 -2.55
CA ILE A 87 5.90 7.67 -2.74
C ILE A 87 5.27 8.17 -4.03
N LYS A 88 4.55 9.28 -3.97
CA LYS A 88 4.16 10.05 -5.15
C LYS A 88 5.25 11.04 -5.50
N PHE A 89 5.68 11.02 -6.76
CA PHE A 89 6.75 11.88 -7.26
C PHE A 89 6.32 12.57 -8.55
N ASN A 90 6.23 13.90 -8.50
CA ASN A 90 6.03 14.73 -9.68
C ASN A 90 7.29 15.56 -9.94
N PRO A 91 8.04 15.29 -11.03
CA PRO A 91 9.27 16.01 -11.34
C PRO A 91 9.07 17.47 -11.81
N GLU A 92 7.82 17.87 -12.07
CA GLU A 92 7.47 19.23 -12.51
C GLU A 92 7.19 20.19 -11.35
N ILE A 93 7.12 19.70 -10.10
CA ILE A 93 6.97 20.54 -8.92
C ILE A 93 8.23 21.41 -8.76
N LYS A 94 8.02 22.72 -8.50
CA LYS A 94 9.11 23.65 -8.30
C LYS A 94 9.32 23.93 -6.79
N ASP A 95 10.48 24.48 -6.48
CA ASP A 95 10.80 25.00 -5.14
C ASP A 95 10.78 23.95 -4.00
N VAL A 96 11.04 22.68 -4.36
CA VAL A 96 11.22 21.58 -3.41
C VAL A 96 12.61 20.96 -3.56
N THR A 97 13.10 20.35 -2.49
CA THR A 97 14.37 19.62 -2.46
C THR A 97 14.12 18.20 -1.96
N TYR A 98 14.63 17.24 -2.66
CA TYR A 98 14.55 15.82 -2.34
C TYR A 98 15.90 15.29 -1.88
N ASN A 99 15.89 14.53 -0.80
CA ASN A 99 17.11 14.00 -0.19
C ASN A 99 17.21 12.48 -0.40
N ILE A 100 18.40 12.02 -0.76
CA ILE A 100 18.79 10.61 -0.75
C ILE A 100 20.12 10.56 0.01
N ASP A 101 20.11 9.95 1.17
CA ASP A 101 21.25 9.96 2.09
C ASP A 101 21.75 11.40 2.33
N ASP A 102 23.03 11.67 2.08
CA ASP A 102 23.63 12.99 2.27
C ASP A 102 23.54 13.91 1.04
N LYS A 103 22.82 13.48 -0.01
CA LYS A 103 22.68 14.25 -1.26
C LYS A 103 21.31 14.86 -1.40
N SER A 104 21.29 16.09 -1.92
CA SER A 104 20.07 16.84 -2.20
C SER A 104 19.91 17.06 -3.70
N PHE A 105 18.66 16.91 -4.19
CA PHE A 105 18.32 16.99 -5.60
C PHE A 105 17.12 17.93 -5.80
N LYS A 106 17.14 18.69 -6.88
CA LYS A 106 15.91 19.29 -7.42
C LYS A 106 15.04 18.18 -8.06
N PRO A 107 13.73 18.41 -8.24
CA PRO A 107 12.85 17.39 -8.82
C PRO A 107 13.32 16.85 -10.17
N GLU A 108 13.77 17.74 -11.06
CA GLU A 108 14.28 17.37 -12.37
C GLU A 108 15.59 16.56 -12.29
N GLU A 109 16.50 16.96 -11.41
CA GLU A 109 17.77 16.24 -11.17
C GLU A 109 17.52 14.83 -10.64
N LEU A 110 16.56 14.71 -9.70
CA LEU A 110 16.15 13.42 -9.18
C LEU A 110 15.53 12.55 -10.27
N TYR A 111 14.67 13.13 -11.11
CA TYR A 111 14.07 12.41 -12.24
C TYR A 111 15.15 11.91 -13.22
N GLN A 112 16.09 12.74 -13.59
CA GLN A 112 17.21 12.35 -14.47
C GLN A 112 18.05 11.23 -13.85
N MET A 113 18.30 11.28 -12.55
CA MET A 113 19.01 10.22 -11.85
C MET A 113 18.21 8.90 -11.86
N LEU A 114 16.92 8.93 -11.57
CA LEU A 114 16.05 7.74 -11.57
C LEU A 114 15.88 7.11 -12.95
N THR A 115 15.94 7.91 -14.01
CA THR A 115 15.83 7.45 -15.41
C THR A 115 17.17 7.11 -16.04
N ASN A 116 18.28 7.34 -15.32
CA ASN A 116 19.64 7.26 -15.87
C ASN A 116 19.79 8.12 -17.15
N GLY A 117 19.19 9.32 -17.14
CA GLY A 117 19.19 10.26 -18.25
C GLY A 117 18.28 9.90 -19.44
N ASN A 118 17.50 8.81 -19.35
CA ASN A 118 16.59 8.40 -20.42
C ASN A 118 15.15 8.87 -20.10
N ALA A 119 14.46 9.41 -21.09
CA ALA A 119 13.04 9.76 -20.94
C ALA A 119 12.17 8.49 -20.95
N THR A 120 11.42 8.28 -19.87
CA THR A 120 10.55 7.09 -19.73
C THR A 120 9.07 7.39 -19.90
N GLY A 121 8.67 8.67 -19.87
CA GLY A 121 7.27 9.10 -19.85
C GLY A 121 6.56 8.82 -18.53
N PHE A 122 5.23 8.99 -18.53
CA PHE A 122 4.40 8.83 -17.35
C PHE A 122 3.16 7.97 -17.64
N PRO A 123 2.68 7.16 -16.67
CA PRO A 123 3.34 6.88 -15.38
C PRO A 123 4.61 6.05 -15.55
N THR A 124 5.54 6.16 -14.61
CA THR A 124 6.64 5.21 -14.45
C THR A 124 6.73 4.81 -12.99
N THR A 125 6.78 3.51 -12.72
CA THR A 125 6.98 2.97 -11.38
C THR A 125 8.46 2.67 -11.17
N TYR A 126 9.02 3.10 -10.03
CA TYR A 126 10.36 2.72 -9.62
C TYR A 126 10.31 1.91 -8.33
N PHE A 127 11.12 0.86 -8.26
CA PHE A 127 11.38 0.10 -7.05
C PHE A 127 12.81 0.38 -6.61
N ILE A 128 12.99 1.03 -5.45
CA ILE A 128 14.32 1.32 -4.90
C ILE A 128 14.57 0.34 -3.74
N PHE A 129 15.60 -0.47 -3.90
CA PHE A 129 16.03 -1.45 -2.91
C PHE A 129 17.11 -0.82 -2.02
N THR A 130 16.69 -0.17 -0.93
CA THR A 130 17.56 0.64 -0.07
C THR A 130 18.76 -0.13 0.48
N LYS A 131 18.58 -1.41 0.81
CA LYS A 131 19.66 -2.27 1.33
C LYS A 131 20.71 -2.65 0.29
N LYS A 132 20.33 -2.71 -1.00
CA LYS A 132 21.19 -3.12 -2.11
C LYS A 132 21.70 -1.95 -2.93
N MET A 133 21.21 -0.75 -2.65
CA MET A 133 21.48 0.45 -3.44
C MET A 133 21.20 0.23 -4.93
N SER A 134 20.10 -0.48 -5.25
CA SER A 134 19.69 -0.81 -6.62
C SER A 134 18.30 -0.30 -6.94
N LEU A 135 18.06 -0.06 -8.22
CA LEU A 135 16.85 0.52 -8.77
C LEU A 135 16.34 -0.36 -9.92
N GLN A 136 15.02 -0.65 -9.88
CA GLN A 136 14.28 -1.23 -11.01
C GLN A 136 13.25 -0.22 -11.47
N LEU A 137 13.07 -0.12 -12.79
CA LEU A 137 12.21 0.88 -13.41
C LEU A 137 11.23 0.17 -14.35
N GLU A 138 9.94 0.55 -14.24
CA GLU A 138 8.82 -0.05 -14.98
C GLU A 138 7.98 1.06 -15.63
N PRO A 139 8.20 1.36 -16.91
CA PRO A 139 7.49 2.44 -17.60
C PRO A 139 6.08 2.05 -18.01
N GLY A 140 5.20 3.03 -18.07
CA GLY A 140 3.84 2.94 -18.58
C GLY A 140 2.82 2.39 -17.60
N TYR A 141 1.56 2.58 -17.97
CA TYR A 141 0.42 2.07 -17.21
C TYR A 141 0.48 0.55 -17.01
N LYS A 142 0.15 0.11 -15.83
CA LYS A 142 -0.05 -1.30 -15.48
C LYS A 142 -1.43 -1.47 -14.85
N ASP A 143 -2.21 -2.42 -15.34
CA ASP A 143 -3.42 -2.84 -14.67
C ASP A 143 -3.12 -3.60 -13.36
N SER A 144 -4.14 -3.89 -12.58
CA SER A 144 -3.96 -4.54 -11.27
C SER A 144 -3.33 -5.93 -11.35
N VAL A 145 -3.54 -6.68 -12.44
CA VAL A 145 -2.95 -8.02 -12.63
C VAL A 145 -1.45 -7.90 -12.92
N SER A 146 -1.11 -7.10 -13.92
CA SER A 146 0.28 -6.85 -14.30
C SER A 146 1.06 -6.20 -13.15
N PHE A 147 0.44 -5.25 -12.46
CA PHE A 147 1.08 -4.57 -11.33
C PHE A 147 1.31 -5.50 -10.14
N ASN A 148 0.36 -6.41 -9.87
CA ASN A 148 0.54 -7.42 -8.82
C ASN A 148 1.75 -8.31 -9.10
N ALA A 149 1.96 -8.73 -10.36
CA ALA A 149 3.12 -9.52 -10.75
C ALA A 149 4.44 -8.75 -10.57
N LEU A 150 4.45 -7.44 -10.88
CA LEU A 150 5.62 -6.58 -10.65
C LEU A 150 5.95 -6.44 -9.15
N LEU A 151 4.93 -6.29 -8.30
CA LEU A 151 5.14 -6.26 -6.84
C LEU A 151 5.74 -7.57 -6.34
N ASP A 152 5.26 -8.73 -6.83
CA ASP A 152 5.80 -10.03 -6.46
C ASP A 152 7.27 -10.19 -6.90
N ALA A 153 7.59 -9.74 -8.11
CA ALA A 153 8.97 -9.74 -8.63
C ALA A 153 9.90 -8.87 -7.77
N ALA A 154 9.46 -7.65 -7.42
CA ALA A 154 10.22 -6.75 -6.55
C ALA A 154 10.43 -7.33 -5.14
N ILE A 155 9.40 -7.96 -4.56
CA ILE A 155 9.52 -8.64 -3.26
C ILE A 155 10.51 -9.80 -3.34
N ALA A 156 10.47 -10.61 -4.40
CA ALA A 156 11.41 -11.71 -4.60
C ALA A 156 12.84 -11.19 -4.76
N GLU A 157 13.04 -10.11 -5.51
CA GLU A 157 14.36 -9.48 -5.68
C GLU A 157 14.91 -8.96 -4.36
N SER A 158 14.09 -8.38 -3.50
CA SER A 158 14.55 -7.84 -2.20
C SER A 158 15.11 -8.90 -1.24
N LYS A 159 14.80 -10.18 -1.47
CA LYS A 159 15.22 -11.31 -0.61
C LYS A 159 16.52 -12.00 -1.06
N LYS A 160 17.00 -11.70 -2.27
CA LYS A 160 18.28 -12.20 -2.76
C LYS A 160 19.43 -11.42 -2.13
#